data_bdce63008da265f52c382f1a16c0d1b7
#
_entry.id   bdce63008da265f52c382f1a16c0d1b7
#
_cell.length_a   1.000
_cell.length_b   1.000
_cell.length_c   1.000
_cell.angle_alpha   90.00
_cell.angle_beta   90.00
_cell.angle_gamma   90.00
#
_symmetry.space_group_name_H-M   'P 1'
#
loop_
_entity.id
_entity.type
_entity.pdbx_description
1 polymer ?
#
loop_
_entity_poly.entity_id
_entity_poly.type
_entity_poly.pdbx_seq_one_letter_code
_entity_poly.pdbx_strand_id
1 'polypeptide(L)'
;VHLVHDRAETFAAKGSPYREQFDLVTARAVARLVVLGELCLPAAKVGGAFLAYKASAVNDELKLATGAINKLGGQVAGTTKLTLPTKPEAEERNLVVIDKVAKTPGKYPRRPGVPAKKPLINV
;
A
#
# COMPACT_ATOMS: atom_id res chain seq x y z
N VAL A 1 -6.33 12.90 16.93
CA VAL A 1 -6.01 12.70 15.52
C VAL A 1 -5.00 13.75 15.08
N HIS A 2 -3.89 13.32 14.51
CA HIS A 2 -2.89 14.20 13.95
C HIS A 2 -3.06 14.29 12.43
N LEU A 3 -3.13 15.50 11.91
CA LEU A 3 -3.16 15.74 10.49
C LEU A 3 -1.78 16.22 10.04
N VAL A 4 -1.18 15.49 9.10
CA VAL A 4 0.10 15.85 8.49
C VAL A 4 -0.10 16.05 7.01
N HIS A 5 0.28 17.21 6.50
CA HIS A 5 0.22 17.50 5.09
C HIS A 5 1.61 17.34 4.47
N ASP A 6 1.81 16.21 3.82
CA ASP A 6 3.10 15.87 3.22
C ASP A 6 2.90 14.89 2.08
N ARG A 7 3.91 14.76 1.22
CA ARG A 7 3.90 13.70 0.22
C ARG A 7 4.17 12.36 0.93
N ALA A 8 3.51 11.30 0.47
CA ALA A 8 3.67 9.98 1.07
C ALA A 8 5.13 9.51 1.07
N GLU A 9 5.87 9.80 -0.01
CA GLU A 9 7.28 9.41 -0.13
C GLU A 9 8.16 10.09 0.93
N THR A 10 7.77 11.27 1.37
CA THR A 10 8.49 12.02 2.41
C THR A 10 8.02 11.64 3.81
N PHE A 11 6.72 11.39 3.96
CA PHE A 11 6.10 11.08 5.25
C PHE A 11 6.76 9.89 5.94
N ALA A 12 7.00 8.80 5.21
CA ALA A 12 7.60 7.58 5.75
C ALA A 12 9.01 7.32 5.21
N ALA A 13 9.74 8.37 4.82
CA ALA A 13 11.11 8.26 4.36
C ALA A 13 12.05 7.77 5.45
N LYS A 14 13.21 7.24 5.05
CA LYS A 14 14.25 6.82 5.99
C LYS A 14 14.60 7.98 6.94
N GLY A 15 14.57 7.71 8.22
CA GLY A 15 14.84 8.73 9.24
C GLY A 15 13.62 9.51 9.70
N SER A 16 12.48 9.34 9.04
CA SER A 16 11.23 10.00 9.45
C SER A 16 10.71 9.40 10.76
N PRO A 17 10.15 10.22 11.67
CA PRO A 17 9.54 9.71 12.90
C PRO A 17 8.27 8.89 12.64
N TYR A 18 7.72 8.97 11.43
CA TYR A 18 6.51 8.23 11.04
C TYR A 18 6.81 6.91 10.33
N ARG A 19 8.08 6.62 10.07
CA ARG A 19 8.45 5.39 9.37
C ARG A 19 8.24 4.18 10.27
N GLU A 20 7.50 3.18 9.74
CA GLU A 20 7.24 1.90 10.42
C GLU A 20 6.68 2.06 11.85
N GLN A 21 5.78 3.02 12.03
CA GLN A 21 5.20 3.33 13.34
C GLN A 21 3.73 2.96 13.48
N PHE A 22 3.04 2.64 12.39
CA PHE A 22 1.60 2.47 12.43
C PHE A 22 1.19 1.01 12.38
N ASP A 23 0.23 0.63 13.25
CA ASP A 23 -0.35 -0.71 13.27
C ASP A 23 -1.15 -1.00 12.01
N LEU A 24 -1.82 0.02 11.49
CA LEU A 24 -2.70 -0.09 10.35
C LEU A 24 -2.54 1.12 9.47
N VAL A 25 -2.27 0.89 8.20
CA VAL A 25 -2.22 1.92 7.18
C VAL A 25 -3.31 1.62 6.17
N THR A 26 -4.10 2.62 5.81
CA THR A 26 -5.19 2.44 4.85
C THR A 26 -5.07 3.46 3.73
N ALA A 27 -5.51 3.08 2.54
CA ALA A 27 -5.56 3.99 1.41
C ALA A 27 -6.73 3.64 0.49
N ARG A 28 -7.35 4.69 -0.06
CA ARG A 28 -8.25 4.54 -1.19
C ARG A 28 -7.36 4.47 -2.43
N ALA A 29 -7.51 3.39 -3.18
CA ALA A 29 -6.58 3.10 -4.25
C ALA A 29 -6.93 3.86 -5.52
N VAL A 30 -6.43 5.07 -5.63
CA VAL A 30 -6.51 5.89 -6.82
C VAL A 30 -5.29 5.70 -7.74
N ALA A 31 -4.29 4.96 -7.28
CA ALA A 31 -3.09 4.61 -8.02
C ALA A 31 -2.96 3.09 -8.12
N ARG A 32 -2.04 2.61 -8.96
CA ARG A 32 -1.77 1.18 -9.08
C ARG A 32 -1.23 0.63 -7.76
N LEU A 33 -1.57 -0.62 -7.46
CA LEU A 33 -1.20 -1.27 -6.20
C LEU A 33 0.32 -1.31 -5.98
N VAL A 34 1.10 -1.51 -7.04
CA VAL A 34 2.56 -1.50 -6.96
C VAL A 34 3.10 -0.15 -6.48
N VAL A 35 2.46 0.95 -6.89
CA VAL A 35 2.83 2.30 -6.47
C VAL A 35 2.39 2.51 -5.01
N LEU A 36 1.16 2.15 -4.69
CA LEU A 36 0.63 2.28 -3.33
C LEU A 36 1.44 1.49 -2.32
N GLY A 37 1.91 0.31 -2.68
CA GLY A 37 2.77 -0.50 -1.82
C GLY A 37 4.02 0.26 -1.40
N GLU A 38 4.70 0.89 -2.36
CA GLU A 38 5.91 1.67 -2.06
C GLU A 38 5.60 2.91 -1.21
N LEU A 39 4.43 3.53 -1.41
CA LEU A 39 4.04 4.73 -0.66
C LEU A 39 3.58 4.42 0.76
N CYS A 40 2.93 3.29 0.97
CA CYS A 40 2.20 3.01 2.21
C CYS A 40 2.88 2.00 3.12
N LEU A 41 3.51 0.94 2.60
CA LEU A 41 4.16 -0.07 3.42
C LEU A 41 5.27 0.49 4.31
N PRO A 42 6.06 1.48 3.89
CA PRO A 42 7.07 2.07 4.77
C PRO A 42 6.51 2.67 6.06
N ALA A 43 5.24 3.06 6.09
CA ALA A 43 4.61 3.61 7.29
C ALA A 43 4.11 2.53 8.26
N ALA A 44 3.89 1.30 7.79
CA ALA A 44 3.40 0.20 8.61
C ALA A 44 4.54 -0.41 9.43
N LYS A 45 4.30 -0.64 10.73
CA LYS A 45 5.28 -1.34 11.55
C LYS A 45 5.27 -2.84 11.23
N VAL A 46 6.35 -3.53 11.53
CA VAL A 46 6.40 -5.00 11.43
C VAL A 46 5.35 -5.59 12.37
N GLY A 47 4.50 -6.45 11.86
CA GLY A 47 3.34 -6.98 12.59
C GLY A 47 2.06 -6.21 12.33
N GLY A 48 2.14 -5.05 11.68
CA GLY A 48 0.99 -4.28 11.25
C GLY A 48 0.50 -4.69 9.85
N ALA A 49 -0.41 -3.90 9.29
CA ALA A 49 -1.00 -4.20 7.99
C ALA A 49 -1.28 -2.94 7.17
N PHE A 50 -1.33 -3.13 5.86
CA PHE A 50 -1.78 -2.12 4.91
C PHE A 50 -3.06 -2.62 4.23
N LEU A 51 -4.11 -1.79 4.27
CA LEU A 51 -5.38 -2.09 3.62
C LEU A 51 -5.59 -1.12 2.45
N ALA A 52 -5.74 -1.67 1.25
CA ALA A 52 -6.00 -0.89 0.04
C ALA A 52 -7.43 -1.15 -0.44
N TYR A 53 -8.21 -0.09 -0.60
CA TYR A 53 -9.57 -0.16 -1.14
C TYR A 53 -9.53 0.12 -2.64
N LYS A 54 -9.85 -0.89 -3.45
CA LYS A 54 -9.86 -0.79 -4.92
C LYS A 54 -11.27 -0.89 -5.46
N ALA A 55 -11.60 -0.07 -6.45
CA ALA A 55 -12.92 -0.03 -7.05
C ALA A 55 -13.13 -1.07 -8.16
N SER A 56 -12.09 -1.75 -8.60
CA SER A 56 -12.14 -2.67 -9.73
C SER A 56 -11.46 -3.99 -9.41
N ALA A 57 -11.52 -4.95 -10.33
CA ALA A 57 -10.83 -6.23 -10.20
C ALA A 57 -9.32 -6.01 -10.01
N VAL A 58 -8.73 -6.73 -9.06
CA VAL A 58 -7.35 -6.51 -8.62
C VAL A 58 -6.41 -7.66 -8.95
N ASN A 59 -6.91 -8.76 -9.52
CA ASN A 59 -6.10 -9.96 -9.70
C ASN A 59 -4.83 -9.73 -10.53
N ASP A 60 -4.95 -9.03 -11.65
CA ASP A 60 -3.80 -8.74 -12.51
C ASP A 60 -2.85 -7.74 -11.84
N GLU A 61 -3.40 -6.75 -11.15
CA GLU A 61 -2.60 -5.79 -10.39
C GLU A 61 -1.82 -6.47 -9.28
N LEU A 62 -2.44 -7.42 -8.58
CA LEU A 62 -1.77 -8.19 -7.52
C LEU A 62 -0.61 -9.01 -8.07
N LYS A 63 -0.77 -9.65 -9.22
CA LYS A 63 0.30 -10.42 -9.85
C LYS A 63 1.51 -9.53 -10.15
N LEU A 64 1.27 -8.33 -10.67
CA LEU A 64 2.34 -7.38 -10.96
C LEU A 64 2.98 -6.82 -9.69
N ALA A 65 2.23 -6.70 -8.62
CA ALA A 65 2.68 -6.05 -7.40
C ALA A 65 3.33 -6.98 -6.39
N THR A 66 3.09 -8.30 -6.48
CA THR A 66 3.54 -9.26 -5.46
C THR A 66 5.04 -9.18 -5.20
N GLY A 67 5.85 -9.13 -6.25
CA GLY A 67 7.31 -9.02 -6.11
C GLY A 67 7.72 -7.74 -5.40
N ALA A 68 7.11 -6.62 -5.76
CA ALA A 68 7.38 -5.34 -5.13
C ALA A 68 6.95 -5.33 -3.66
N ILE A 69 5.77 -5.86 -3.36
CA ILE A 69 5.26 -5.96 -2.00
C ILE A 69 6.22 -6.76 -1.12
N ASN A 70 6.71 -7.88 -1.62
CA ASN A 70 7.68 -8.70 -0.89
C ASN A 70 8.98 -7.94 -0.62
N LYS A 71 9.48 -7.18 -1.59
CA LYS A 71 10.68 -6.36 -1.41
C LYS A 71 10.49 -5.24 -0.38
N LEU A 72 9.28 -4.74 -0.25
CA LEU A 72 8.95 -3.68 0.70
C LEU A 72 8.69 -4.19 2.12
N GLY A 73 8.79 -5.49 2.33
CA GLY A 73 8.54 -6.12 3.63
C GLY A 73 7.11 -6.54 3.85
N GLY A 74 6.29 -6.59 2.80
CA GLY A 74 4.90 -7.00 2.88
C GLY A 74 4.65 -8.41 2.39
N GLN A 75 3.48 -8.93 2.71
CA GLN A 75 2.97 -10.20 2.20
C GLN A 75 1.47 -10.06 2.00
N VAL A 76 0.99 -10.37 0.79
CA VAL A 76 -0.44 -10.32 0.51
C VAL A 76 -1.15 -11.39 1.35
N ALA A 77 -2.03 -10.96 2.25
CA ALA A 77 -2.81 -11.88 3.09
C ALA A 77 -4.08 -12.34 2.38
N GLY A 78 -4.67 -11.48 1.56
CA GLY A 78 -5.87 -11.84 0.82
C GLY A 78 -6.61 -10.65 0.26
N THR A 79 -7.70 -10.93 -0.43
CA THR A 79 -8.62 -9.93 -0.94
C THR A 79 -10.02 -10.28 -0.52
N THR A 80 -10.83 -9.25 -0.19
CA THR A 80 -12.22 -9.42 0.18
C THR A 80 -13.07 -8.51 -0.69
N LYS A 81 -14.13 -9.06 -1.27
CA LYS A 81 -15.11 -8.26 -2.02
C LYS A 81 -16.05 -7.59 -1.04
N LEU A 82 -16.24 -6.29 -1.22
CA LEU A 82 -17.16 -5.51 -0.41
C LEU A 82 -18.35 -5.09 -1.27
N THR A 83 -19.55 -5.33 -0.78
CA THR A 83 -20.80 -4.91 -1.43
C THR A 83 -21.48 -3.88 -0.53
N LEU A 84 -21.91 -2.75 -1.11
CA LEU A 84 -22.66 -1.75 -0.37
C LEU A 84 -24.11 -2.21 -0.27
N PRO A 85 -24.66 -2.43 0.94
CA PRO A 85 -26.04 -2.91 1.09
C PRO A 85 -27.09 -1.97 0.50
N THR A 86 -26.81 -0.67 0.46
CA THR A 86 -27.71 0.36 -0.04
C THR A 86 -27.66 0.57 -1.54
N LYS A 87 -26.64 0.00 -2.20
CA LYS A 87 -26.45 0.09 -3.65
C LYS A 87 -25.93 -1.24 -4.19
N PRO A 88 -26.81 -2.27 -4.25
CA PRO A 88 -26.38 -3.60 -4.69
C PRO A 88 -25.90 -3.62 -6.15
N GLU A 89 -26.26 -2.61 -6.93
CA GLU A 89 -25.81 -2.47 -8.33
C GLU A 89 -24.57 -1.62 -8.45
N ALA A 90 -24.05 -1.09 -7.35
CA ALA A 90 -22.83 -0.28 -7.35
C ALA A 90 -21.62 -1.15 -7.67
N GLU A 91 -20.58 -0.50 -8.18
CA GLU A 91 -19.31 -1.12 -8.52
C GLU A 91 -18.79 -1.97 -7.37
N GLU A 92 -18.25 -3.13 -7.71
CA GLU A 92 -17.57 -3.98 -6.73
C GLU A 92 -16.40 -3.22 -6.11
N ARG A 93 -16.30 -3.30 -4.79
CA ARG A 93 -15.15 -2.80 -4.04
C ARG A 93 -14.35 -4.00 -3.58
N ASN A 94 -13.04 -3.90 -3.72
CA ASN A 94 -12.13 -4.93 -3.25
C ASN A 94 -11.24 -4.36 -2.16
N LEU A 95 -11.13 -5.08 -1.06
CA LEU A 95 -10.21 -4.77 0.01
C LEU A 95 -9.02 -5.70 -0.10
N VAL A 96 -7.85 -5.13 -0.36
CA VAL A 96 -6.59 -5.89 -0.40
C VAL A 96 -5.91 -5.75 0.94
N VAL A 97 -5.62 -6.88 1.59
CA VAL A 97 -4.96 -6.92 2.88
C VAL A 97 -3.51 -7.36 2.69
N ILE A 98 -2.58 -6.54 3.12
CA ILE A 98 -1.14 -6.81 3.03
C ILE A 98 -0.55 -6.73 4.43
N ASP A 99 -0.01 -7.84 4.93
CA ASP A 99 0.66 -7.89 6.21
C ASP A 99 2.07 -7.34 6.10
N LYS A 100 2.50 -6.56 7.09
CA LYS A 100 3.89 -6.11 7.18
C LYS A 100 4.67 -7.15 7.96
N VAL A 101 5.46 -7.96 7.27
CA VAL A 101 6.15 -9.11 7.87
C VAL A 101 7.63 -8.87 8.10
N ALA A 102 8.21 -7.85 7.47
CA ALA A 102 9.61 -7.52 7.58
C ALA A 102 9.82 -6.02 7.43
N LYS A 103 10.97 -5.51 7.88
CA LYS A 103 11.30 -4.10 7.73
C LYS A 103 11.44 -3.73 6.25
N THR A 104 10.95 -2.56 5.88
CA THR A 104 11.14 -2.00 4.55
C THR A 104 12.60 -1.58 4.39
N PRO A 105 13.29 -2.00 3.30
CA PRO A 105 14.66 -1.56 3.06
C PRO A 105 14.79 -0.04 3.03
N GLY A 106 15.92 0.48 3.51
CA GLY A 106 16.12 1.92 3.64
C GLY A 106 16.05 2.71 2.34
N LYS A 107 16.24 2.05 1.18
CA LYS A 107 16.14 2.69 -0.13
C LYS A 107 14.70 2.99 -0.57
N TYR A 108 13.72 2.48 0.16
CA TYR A 108 12.30 2.73 -0.12
C TYR A 108 11.66 3.54 0.99
N PRO A 109 10.69 4.41 0.73
CA PRO A 109 10.24 4.81 -0.61
C PRO A 109 11.32 5.62 -1.33
N ARG A 110 11.35 5.49 -2.65
CA ARG A 110 12.25 6.29 -3.48
C ARG A 110 11.82 7.75 -3.47
N ARG A 111 12.63 8.64 -4.06
CA ARG A 111 12.37 10.08 -4.08
C ARG A 111 10.95 10.42 -4.55
N PRO A 112 10.37 11.54 -4.10
CA PRO A 112 9.04 11.97 -4.52
C PRO A 112 8.88 11.94 -6.05
N GLY A 113 7.78 11.33 -6.51
CA GLY A 113 7.44 11.16 -7.91
C GLY A 113 8.03 9.92 -8.58
N VAL A 114 9.13 9.36 -8.09
CA VAL A 114 9.75 8.18 -8.70
C VAL A 114 8.86 6.94 -8.63
N PRO A 115 8.18 6.65 -7.49
CA PRO A 115 7.31 5.48 -7.44
C PRO A 115 6.23 5.45 -8.53
N ALA A 116 5.66 6.61 -8.84
CA ALA A 116 4.62 6.70 -9.87
C ALA A 116 5.22 6.63 -11.28
N LYS A 117 6.38 7.26 -11.49
CA LYS A 117 7.04 7.29 -12.81
C LYS A 117 7.70 5.98 -13.17
N LYS A 118 8.31 5.31 -12.19
CA LYS A 118 9.04 4.06 -12.37
C LYS A 118 8.61 3.05 -11.32
N PRO A 119 7.39 2.49 -11.45
CA PRO A 119 6.90 1.50 -10.49
C PRO A 119 7.83 0.29 -10.38
N LEU A 120 7.81 -0.36 -9.22
CA LEU A 120 8.62 -1.55 -8.93
C LEU A 120 8.05 -2.80 -9.62
N ILE A 121 7.96 -2.77 -10.95
CA ILE A 121 7.47 -3.89 -11.75
C ILE A 121 8.66 -4.72 -12.20
N ASN A 122 8.51 -6.04 -12.19
CA ASN A 122 9.54 -7.00 -12.64
C ASN A 122 10.84 -6.93 -11.81
N VAL A 123 10.69 -6.76 -10.54
CA VAL A 123 11.84 -6.73 -9.61
C VAL A 123 11.90 -7.99 -8.76
#